data_6bed2296a2a829ecc1a2efa72aa2edb2
#
_entry.id   6bed2296a2a829ecc1a2efa72aa2edb2
#
_cell.length_a   1.000
_cell.length_b   1.000
_cell.length_c   1.000
_cell.angle_alpha   90.00
_cell.angle_beta   90.00
_cell.angle_gamma   90.00
#
_symmetry.space_group_name_H-M   'P 1'
#
loop_
_entity.id
_entity.type
_entity.pdbx_description
1 polymer ?
#
loop_
_entity_poly.entity_id
_entity_poly.type
_entity_poly.pdbx_seq_one_letter_code
_entity_poly.pdbx_strand_id
1 'polypeptide(L)'
;MMSRETLRALVEASHKRGKLAVVHVGTEQQARDAINASADGPAHMFTGEMAGADFGKFAASHSVFVIPTLATLYSTCGKSGAPALLEDPYLKSFIRPEGRVLLEQPWPYAKASCTGTATAMKELAEARVRILAGTDAPMPGTTYGASLHDELVLLVRTGLTPLQALQAATSVPARAFHLEDRGLIRAGMRADLVLVKGEPTRDIQATRHIIAVWKRGIRFQR
;
A
#
# COMPACT_ATOMS: atom_id res chain seq x y z
N MET A 1 20.84 -9.38 -8.77
CA MET A 1 20.09 -8.16 -9.14
C MET A 1 19.93 -8.16 -10.66
N MET A 2 18.75 -7.80 -11.19
CA MET A 2 18.50 -7.70 -12.63
C MET A 2 19.30 -6.51 -13.23
N SER A 3 19.82 -6.66 -14.45
CA SER A 3 20.47 -5.55 -15.13
C SER A 3 19.43 -4.51 -15.59
N ARG A 4 19.84 -3.24 -15.73
CA ARG A 4 18.97 -2.17 -16.25
C ARG A 4 18.46 -2.46 -17.66
N GLU A 5 19.27 -3.11 -18.48
CA GLU A 5 18.90 -3.53 -19.83
C GLU A 5 17.80 -4.59 -19.81
N THR A 6 17.95 -5.65 -18.98
CA THR A 6 16.94 -6.67 -18.79
C THR A 6 15.63 -6.09 -18.26
N LEU A 7 15.71 -5.17 -17.29
CA LEU A 7 14.54 -4.50 -16.73
C LEU A 7 13.77 -3.73 -17.83
N ARG A 8 14.49 -2.93 -18.63
CA ARG A 8 13.89 -2.19 -19.76
C ARG A 8 13.20 -3.13 -20.75
N ALA A 9 13.87 -4.21 -21.14
CA ALA A 9 13.31 -5.19 -22.08
C ALA A 9 12.03 -5.84 -21.54
N LEU A 10 11.95 -6.12 -20.23
CA LEU A 10 10.76 -6.68 -19.59
C LEU A 10 9.61 -5.67 -19.55
N VAL A 11 9.89 -4.41 -19.22
CA VAL A 11 8.88 -3.33 -19.20
C VAL A 11 8.32 -3.14 -20.61
N GLU A 12 9.18 -3.01 -21.61
CA GLU A 12 8.77 -2.89 -23.03
C GLU A 12 7.93 -4.09 -23.49
N ALA A 13 8.31 -5.31 -23.11
CA ALA A 13 7.57 -6.53 -23.45
C ALA A 13 6.18 -6.57 -22.78
N SER A 14 6.05 -6.03 -21.57
CA SER A 14 4.75 -5.86 -20.88
C SER A 14 3.87 -4.86 -21.64
N HIS A 15 4.39 -3.69 -21.94
CA HIS A 15 3.66 -2.61 -22.62
C HIS A 15 3.23 -3.02 -24.03
N LYS A 16 4.07 -3.73 -24.79
CA LYS A 16 3.70 -4.31 -26.11
C LYS A 16 2.50 -5.26 -26.03
N ARG A 17 2.20 -5.82 -24.85
CA ARG A 17 1.04 -6.69 -24.58
C ARG A 17 -0.13 -5.96 -23.92
N GLY A 18 -0.05 -4.64 -23.78
CA GLY A 18 -1.06 -3.83 -23.08
C GLY A 18 -1.14 -4.14 -21.59
N LYS A 19 -0.02 -4.58 -20.96
CA LYS A 19 0.05 -4.89 -19.54
C LYS A 19 0.89 -3.86 -18.80
N LEU A 20 0.49 -3.55 -17.56
CA LEU A 20 1.28 -2.74 -16.66
C LEU A 20 2.53 -3.52 -16.19
N ALA A 21 3.62 -2.79 -16.00
CA ALA A 21 4.86 -3.28 -15.43
C ALA A 21 5.03 -2.68 -14.03
N VAL A 22 4.75 -3.46 -13.00
CA VAL A 22 4.99 -3.09 -11.59
C VAL A 22 6.24 -3.79 -11.11
N VAL A 23 7.20 -3.03 -10.58
CA VAL A 23 8.55 -3.52 -10.29
C VAL A 23 8.82 -3.52 -8.80
N HIS A 24 9.15 -4.69 -8.24
CA HIS A 24 9.63 -4.83 -6.87
C HIS A 24 10.95 -4.08 -6.68
N VAL A 25 11.05 -3.26 -5.63
CA VAL A 25 12.25 -2.50 -5.29
C VAL A 25 12.55 -2.61 -3.79
N GLY A 26 13.83 -2.53 -3.43
CA GLY A 26 14.30 -2.53 -2.03
C GLY A 26 15.23 -1.38 -1.70
N THR A 27 15.71 -0.64 -2.72
CA THR A 27 16.56 0.54 -2.55
C THR A 27 16.05 1.71 -3.39
N GLU A 28 16.40 2.95 -3.02
CA GLU A 28 16.07 4.14 -3.80
C GLU A 28 16.60 4.04 -5.24
N GLN A 29 17.83 3.55 -5.41
CA GLN A 29 18.43 3.38 -6.74
C GLN A 29 17.62 2.41 -7.62
N GLN A 30 17.11 1.30 -7.04
CA GLN A 30 16.25 0.37 -7.77
C GLN A 30 14.91 1.01 -8.16
N ALA A 31 14.33 1.85 -7.28
CA ALA A 31 13.11 2.59 -7.59
C ALA A 31 13.35 3.58 -8.75
N ARG A 32 14.45 4.31 -8.72
CA ARG A 32 14.84 5.22 -9.81
C ARG A 32 15.12 4.45 -11.11
N ASP A 33 15.78 3.32 -11.05
CA ASP A 33 16.05 2.47 -12.23
C ASP A 33 14.77 1.91 -12.83
N ALA A 34 13.80 1.50 -12.01
CA ALA A 34 12.49 1.05 -12.47
C ALA A 34 11.72 2.18 -13.18
N ILE A 35 11.68 3.36 -12.58
CA ILE A 35 11.02 4.54 -13.14
C ILE A 35 11.70 4.97 -14.46
N ASN A 36 13.04 5.01 -14.51
CA ASN A 36 13.80 5.33 -15.73
C ASN A 36 13.64 4.26 -16.84
N ALA A 37 13.30 3.02 -16.47
CA ALA A 37 12.93 1.97 -17.42
C ALA A 37 11.47 2.08 -17.89
N SER A 38 10.76 3.14 -17.51
CA SER A 38 9.34 3.38 -17.81
C SER A 38 8.37 2.38 -17.19
N ALA A 39 8.72 1.78 -16.04
CA ALA A 39 7.76 1.00 -15.26
C ALA A 39 6.58 1.89 -14.84
N ASP A 40 5.39 1.31 -14.77
CA ASP A 40 4.17 2.04 -14.37
C ASP A 40 4.19 2.42 -12.88
N GLY A 41 4.90 1.65 -12.07
CA GLY A 41 5.14 1.98 -10.67
C GLY A 41 6.03 0.99 -9.95
N PRO A 42 6.77 1.43 -8.90
CA PRO A 42 7.43 0.56 -7.97
C PRO A 42 6.42 -0.10 -7.00
N ALA A 43 6.64 -1.38 -6.71
CA ALA A 43 6.09 -2.07 -5.56
C ALA A 43 7.12 -2.04 -4.44
N HIS A 44 6.64 -1.70 -3.28
CA HIS A 44 7.33 -1.32 -2.06
C HIS A 44 7.98 0.05 -2.13
N MET A 45 8.15 0.64 -0.96
CA MET A 45 9.16 1.66 -0.75
C MET A 45 10.49 0.98 -0.41
N PHE A 46 11.53 1.76 -0.40
CA PHE A 46 12.87 1.30 -0.04
C PHE A 46 13.15 1.53 1.45
N THR A 47 14.05 0.73 2.00
CA THR A 47 14.64 0.88 3.34
C THR A 47 16.00 1.56 3.26
N GLY A 48 16.54 1.97 4.42
CA GLY A 48 17.80 2.68 4.51
C GLY A 48 17.66 4.20 4.51
N GLU A 49 18.74 4.88 4.22
CA GLU A 49 18.78 6.33 4.08
C GLU A 49 18.51 6.73 2.63
N MET A 50 17.97 7.93 2.44
CA MET A 50 17.82 8.50 1.10
C MET A 50 19.13 9.12 0.63
N ALA A 51 19.41 8.97 -0.66
CA ALA A 51 20.56 9.62 -1.30
C ALA A 51 20.34 11.13 -1.56
N GLY A 52 19.08 11.60 -1.58
CA GLY A 52 18.73 12.99 -1.84
C GLY A 52 17.29 13.31 -1.44
N ALA A 53 16.90 14.57 -1.60
CA ALA A 53 15.58 15.10 -1.21
C ALA A 53 14.73 15.46 -2.45
N ASP A 54 14.75 14.64 -3.49
CA ASP A 54 14.08 14.92 -4.76
C ASP A 54 13.27 13.75 -5.32
N PHE A 55 13.19 12.63 -4.57
CA PHE A 55 12.52 11.43 -5.07
C PHE A 55 11.05 11.66 -5.41
N GLY A 56 10.34 12.46 -4.61
CA GLY A 56 8.94 12.80 -4.88
C GLY A 56 8.78 13.58 -6.20
N LYS A 57 9.62 14.58 -6.45
CA LYS A 57 9.60 15.35 -7.71
C LYS A 57 9.98 14.48 -8.91
N PHE A 58 10.98 13.63 -8.74
CA PHE A 58 11.40 12.68 -9.76
C PHE A 58 10.26 11.71 -10.12
N ALA A 59 9.60 11.10 -9.15
CA ALA A 59 8.46 10.20 -9.40
C ALA A 59 7.28 10.94 -10.08
N ALA A 60 6.97 12.16 -9.63
CA ALA A 60 5.92 12.99 -10.22
C ALA A 60 6.18 13.33 -11.70
N SER A 61 7.43 13.64 -12.06
CA SER A 61 7.80 13.98 -13.44
C SER A 61 7.63 12.81 -14.42
N HIS A 62 7.63 11.57 -13.91
CA HIS A 62 7.41 10.35 -14.71
C HIS A 62 5.96 9.83 -14.66
N SER A 63 5.07 10.51 -13.96
CA SER A 63 3.65 10.14 -13.86
C SER A 63 3.37 8.71 -13.36
N VAL A 64 4.29 8.11 -12.62
CA VAL A 64 4.16 6.77 -12.04
C VAL A 64 3.18 6.74 -10.87
N PHE A 65 2.77 5.55 -10.46
CA PHE A 65 2.17 5.34 -9.14
C PHE A 65 3.16 4.59 -8.21
N VAL A 66 2.89 4.60 -6.92
CA VAL A 66 3.69 3.87 -5.92
C VAL A 66 2.78 3.01 -5.06
N ILE A 67 3.15 1.74 -4.85
CA ILE A 67 2.50 0.83 -3.89
C ILE A 67 3.45 0.66 -2.71
N PRO A 68 3.34 1.45 -1.63
CA PRO A 68 4.43 1.59 -0.66
C PRO A 68 4.60 0.41 0.28
N THR A 69 3.55 -0.35 0.57
CA THR A 69 3.53 -1.50 1.49
C THR A 69 4.15 -1.22 2.86
N LEU A 70 3.76 -0.07 3.45
CA LEU A 70 4.34 0.42 4.68
C LEU A 70 4.16 -0.55 5.85
N ALA A 71 3.02 -1.26 5.91
CA ALA A 71 2.75 -2.26 6.95
C ALA A 71 3.86 -3.33 7.02
N THR A 72 4.24 -3.90 5.88
CA THR A 72 5.34 -4.86 5.79
C THR A 72 6.70 -4.19 6.02
N LEU A 73 6.99 -3.06 5.38
CA LEU A 73 8.26 -2.36 5.56
C LEU A 73 8.52 -1.96 7.02
N TYR A 74 7.54 -1.38 7.70
CA TYR A 74 7.69 -1.02 9.12
C TYR A 74 7.86 -2.26 10.01
N SER A 75 7.29 -3.41 9.62
CA SER A 75 7.58 -4.69 10.30
C SER A 75 9.06 -5.07 10.18
N THR A 76 9.67 -4.93 8.98
CA THR A 76 11.12 -5.20 8.82
C THR A 76 11.99 -4.26 9.65
N CYS A 77 11.50 -3.07 9.96
CA CYS A 77 12.19 -2.09 10.83
C CYS A 77 11.90 -2.28 12.32
N GLY A 78 11.16 -3.32 12.71
CA GLY A 78 10.76 -3.58 14.09
C GLY A 78 9.75 -2.57 14.63
N LYS A 79 8.96 -1.94 13.75
CA LYS A 79 7.91 -0.96 14.05
C LYS A 79 6.53 -1.44 13.57
N SER A 80 6.28 -2.75 13.65
CA SER A 80 5.02 -3.35 13.21
C SER A 80 3.82 -2.76 13.96
N GLY A 81 2.73 -2.51 13.23
CA GLY A 81 1.43 -2.18 13.78
C GLY A 81 0.66 -3.39 14.33
N ALA A 82 1.20 -4.60 14.19
CA ALA A 82 0.55 -5.85 14.59
C ALA A 82 0.03 -5.87 16.05
N PRO A 83 0.77 -5.40 17.07
CA PRO A 83 0.24 -5.36 18.43
C PRO A 83 -1.06 -4.57 18.53
N ALA A 84 -1.12 -3.42 17.89
CA ALA A 84 -2.33 -2.58 17.89
C ALA A 84 -3.51 -3.23 17.15
N LEU A 85 -3.26 -4.04 16.12
CA LEU A 85 -4.29 -4.79 15.40
C LEU A 85 -4.83 -5.96 16.25
N LEU A 86 -3.95 -6.66 16.95
CA LEU A 86 -4.30 -7.82 17.80
C LEU A 86 -5.16 -7.43 19.00
N GLU A 87 -4.90 -6.24 19.57
CA GLU A 87 -5.64 -5.71 20.72
C GLU A 87 -6.87 -4.88 20.32
N ASP A 88 -7.03 -4.57 19.03
CA ASP A 88 -8.14 -3.74 18.55
C ASP A 88 -9.49 -4.44 18.79
N PRO A 89 -10.40 -3.86 19.61
CA PRO A 89 -11.65 -4.52 20.00
C PRO A 89 -12.60 -4.76 18.82
N TYR A 90 -12.44 -4.01 17.73
CA TYR A 90 -13.27 -4.10 16.53
C TYR A 90 -12.71 -5.07 15.49
N LEU A 91 -11.37 -5.18 15.39
CA LEU A 91 -10.71 -6.03 14.38
C LEU A 91 -10.40 -7.44 14.88
N LYS A 92 -10.09 -7.63 16.16
CA LYS A 92 -9.60 -8.91 16.69
C LYS A 92 -10.50 -10.11 16.35
N SER A 93 -11.81 -9.90 16.27
CA SER A 93 -12.76 -10.96 15.91
C SER A 93 -12.78 -11.31 14.42
N PHE A 94 -12.16 -10.51 13.57
CA PHE A 94 -12.01 -10.78 12.13
C PHE A 94 -10.65 -11.42 11.80
N ILE A 95 -9.71 -11.41 12.74
CA ILE A 95 -8.39 -11.99 12.55
C ILE A 95 -8.47 -13.49 12.81
N ARG A 96 -8.29 -14.28 11.77
CA ARG A 96 -8.25 -15.74 11.87
C ARG A 96 -7.04 -16.22 12.65
N PRO A 97 -7.07 -17.45 13.22
CA PRO A 97 -5.92 -18.00 13.97
C PRO A 97 -4.59 -17.93 13.20
N GLU A 98 -4.61 -18.28 11.91
CA GLU A 98 -3.41 -18.24 11.04
C GLU A 98 -2.90 -16.80 10.87
N GLY A 99 -3.81 -15.84 10.75
CA GLY A 99 -3.48 -14.42 10.67
C GLY A 99 -2.89 -13.88 11.97
N ARG A 100 -3.34 -14.38 13.13
CA ARG A 100 -2.79 -14.04 14.43
C ARG A 100 -1.33 -14.52 14.55
N VAL A 101 -1.05 -15.77 14.17
CA VAL A 101 0.32 -16.31 14.15
C VAL A 101 1.25 -15.43 13.31
N LEU A 102 0.81 -15.00 12.13
CA LEU A 102 1.59 -14.13 11.25
C LEU A 102 1.85 -12.75 11.87
N LEU A 103 0.83 -12.15 12.51
CA LEU A 103 0.96 -10.86 13.18
C LEU A 103 1.92 -10.92 14.38
N GLU A 104 1.93 -12.02 15.11
CA GLU A 104 2.81 -12.25 16.26
C GLU A 104 4.23 -12.63 15.85
N GLN A 105 4.43 -13.07 14.60
CA GLN A 105 5.73 -13.49 14.10
C GLN A 105 6.66 -12.29 13.93
N PRO A 106 7.83 -12.27 14.57
CA PRO A 106 8.83 -11.24 14.35
C PRO A 106 9.52 -11.43 12.99
N TRP A 107 10.01 -10.34 12.44
CA TRP A 107 10.84 -10.39 11.24
C TRP A 107 12.14 -11.15 11.54
N PRO A 108 12.51 -12.17 10.73
CA PRO A 108 13.60 -13.10 11.07
C PRO A 108 15.00 -12.53 10.83
N TYR A 109 15.11 -11.37 10.21
CA TYR A 109 16.39 -10.75 9.86
C TYR A 109 16.70 -9.53 10.72
N ALA A 110 17.92 -8.99 10.59
CA ALA A 110 18.30 -7.75 11.25
C ALA A 110 17.35 -6.61 10.82
N LYS A 111 17.02 -5.76 11.79
CA LYS A 111 16.11 -4.63 11.56
C LYS A 111 16.68 -3.67 10.53
N ALA A 112 15.90 -3.39 9.49
CA ALA A 112 16.22 -2.34 8.52
C ALA A 112 16.01 -0.94 9.12
N SER A 113 16.58 0.08 8.50
CA SER A 113 16.25 1.48 8.79
C SER A 113 15.07 1.92 7.93
N CYS A 114 14.05 2.52 8.53
CA CYS A 114 12.92 3.10 7.81
C CYS A 114 12.93 4.63 7.77
N THR A 115 14.07 5.26 8.06
CA THR A 115 14.17 6.72 8.08
C THR A 115 13.94 7.30 6.68
N GLY A 116 14.63 6.76 5.68
CA GLY A 116 14.44 7.16 4.28
C GLY A 116 13.03 6.91 3.76
N THR A 117 12.39 5.80 4.18
CA THR A 117 11.01 5.48 3.80
C THR A 117 10.04 6.61 4.19
N ALA A 118 10.11 7.07 5.44
CA ALA A 118 9.22 8.14 5.93
C ALA A 118 9.44 9.46 5.18
N THR A 119 10.69 9.81 4.92
CA THR A 119 11.06 11.02 4.15
C THR A 119 10.55 10.94 2.71
N ALA A 120 10.81 9.83 2.02
CA ALA A 120 10.37 9.63 0.64
C ALA A 120 8.83 9.64 0.52
N MET A 121 8.12 9.04 1.48
CA MET A 121 6.65 9.08 1.49
C MET A 121 6.12 10.51 1.63
N LYS A 122 6.73 11.33 2.49
CA LYS A 122 6.38 12.74 2.61
C LYS A 122 6.60 13.50 1.30
N GLU A 123 7.73 13.31 0.66
CA GLU A 123 8.03 13.90 -0.66
C GLU A 123 7.03 13.46 -1.75
N LEU A 124 6.65 12.18 -1.78
CA LEU A 124 5.64 11.65 -2.71
C LEU A 124 4.27 12.33 -2.47
N ALA A 125 3.88 12.50 -1.21
CA ALA A 125 2.62 13.16 -0.85
C ALA A 125 2.63 14.64 -1.26
N GLU A 126 3.70 15.37 -0.96
CA GLU A 126 3.89 16.78 -1.33
C GLU A 126 3.90 16.97 -2.85
N ALA A 127 4.54 16.07 -3.58
CA ALA A 127 4.59 16.06 -5.05
C ALA A 127 3.30 15.51 -5.70
N ARG A 128 2.30 15.10 -4.90
CA ARG A 128 1.01 14.54 -5.36
C ARG A 128 1.14 13.32 -6.26
N VAL A 129 2.17 12.50 -6.01
CA VAL A 129 2.32 11.21 -6.68
C VAL A 129 1.15 10.30 -6.34
N ARG A 130 0.65 9.53 -7.30
CA ARG A 130 -0.42 8.55 -7.07
C ARG A 130 0.06 7.43 -6.15
N ILE A 131 -0.49 7.35 -4.95
CA ILE A 131 -0.19 6.28 -3.98
C ILE A 131 -1.34 5.29 -3.98
N LEU A 132 -1.01 4.01 -4.09
CA LEU A 132 -1.94 2.88 -4.03
C LEU A 132 -1.67 2.11 -2.74
N ALA A 133 -2.67 2.02 -1.86
CA ALA A 133 -2.53 1.27 -0.62
C ALA A 133 -2.38 -0.24 -0.91
N GLY A 134 -1.34 -0.84 -0.37
CA GLY A 134 -1.05 -2.27 -0.45
C GLY A 134 -0.21 -2.68 0.73
N THR A 135 -0.30 -3.93 1.20
CA THR A 135 0.34 -4.38 2.44
C THR A 135 1.46 -5.37 2.24
N ASP A 136 1.50 -6.04 1.09
CA ASP A 136 2.37 -7.21 0.84
C ASP A 136 2.13 -8.36 1.85
N ALA A 137 0.92 -8.45 2.41
CA ALA A 137 0.57 -9.58 3.27
C ALA A 137 0.41 -10.88 2.45
N PRO A 138 0.77 -12.05 3.01
CA PRO A 138 1.14 -12.32 4.39
C PRO A 138 2.66 -12.36 4.58
N MET A 139 3.16 -11.43 5.36
CA MET A 139 4.57 -11.39 5.78
C MET A 139 4.64 -11.34 7.30
N PRO A 140 5.78 -11.67 7.96
CA PRO A 140 5.91 -11.52 9.40
C PRO A 140 5.48 -10.13 9.88
N GLY A 141 4.56 -10.10 10.85
CA GLY A 141 3.94 -8.86 11.35
C GLY A 141 2.80 -8.32 10.51
N THR A 142 2.35 -9.04 9.45
CA THR A 142 1.19 -8.64 8.62
C THR A 142 0.25 -9.80 8.32
N THR A 143 -1.03 -9.52 8.08
CA THR A 143 -2.04 -10.51 7.67
C THR A 143 -3.04 -9.91 6.70
N TYR A 144 -3.73 -10.76 5.97
CA TYR A 144 -4.78 -10.33 5.05
C TYR A 144 -5.89 -9.55 5.74
N GLY A 145 -6.39 -8.53 5.11
CA GLY A 145 -7.48 -7.69 5.59
C GLY A 145 -7.04 -6.74 6.70
N ALA A 146 -6.72 -7.23 7.89
CA ALA A 146 -6.41 -6.38 9.04
C ALA A 146 -5.22 -5.43 8.80
N SER A 147 -4.16 -5.88 8.14
CA SER A 147 -2.99 -5.03 7.88
C SER A 147 -3.26 -3.89 6.91
N LEU A 148 -4.34 -3.94 6.12
CA LEU A 148 -4.73 -2.79 5.29
C LEU A 148 -5.13 -1.59 6.16
N HIS A 149 -5.75 -1.82 7.32
CA HIS A 149 -6.08 -0.73 8.25
C HIS A 149 -4.83 -0.09 8.86
N ASP A 150 -3.76 -0.88 9.07
CA ASP A 150 -2.47 -0.33 9.49
C ASP A 150 -1.79 0.44 8.37
N GLU A 151 -1.79 -0.09 7.15
CA GLU A 151 -1.30 0.63 5.96
C GLU A 151 -1.96 2.02 5.83
N LEU A 152 -3.29 2.10 5.97
CA LEU A 152 -4.00 3.37 5.90
C LEU A 152 -3.58 4.35 6.99
N VAL A 153 -3.36 3.87 8.23
CA VAL A 153 -2.84 4.70 9.33
C VAL A 153 -1.42 5.19 9.01
N LEU A 154 -0.56 4.33 8.49
CA LEU A 154 0.81 4.68 8.12
C LEU A 154 0.84 5.69 6.95
N LEU A 155 -0.03 5.54 5.95
CA LEU A 155 -0.17 6.52 4.88
C LEU A 155 -0.54 7.92 5.42
N VAL A 156 -1.46 8.00 6.38
CA VAL A 156 -1.81 9.27 7.01
C VAL A 156 -0.63 9.82 7.83
N ARG A 157 0.06 8.99 8.59
CA ARG A 157 1.26 9.41 9.36
C ARG A 157 2.39 9.91 8.49
N THR A 158 2.46 9.47 7.25
CA THR A 158 3.51 9.84 6.28
C THR A 158 3.09 10.96 5.32
N GLY A 159 1.94 11.63 5.54
CA GLY A 159 1.60 12.88 4.89
C GLY A 159 0.30 12.91 4.09
N LEU A 160 -0.41 11.80 3.92
CA LEU A 160 -1.72 11.82 3.29
C LEU A 160 -2.81 12.32 4.28
N THR A 161 -3.84 12.96 3.76
CA THR A 161 -5.07 13.14 4.53
C THR A 161 -5.84 11.82 4.65
N PRO A 162 -6.71 11.64 5.66
CA PRO A 162 -7.55 10.43 5.76
C PRO A 162 -8.35 10.15 4.48
N LEU A 163 -8.89 11.17 3.82
CA LEU A 163 -9.60 11.03 2.55
C LEU A 163 -8.67 10.51 1.44
N GLN A 164 -7.44 11.02 1.33
CA GLN A 164 -6.47 10.55 0.35
C GLN A 164 -6.06 9.09 0.62
N ALA A 165 -5.89 8.70 1.89
CA ALA A 165 -5.60 7.31 2.25
C ALA A 165 -6.76 6.37 1.86
N LEU A 166 -8.03 6.77 2.07
CA LEU A 166 -9.19 6.01 1.59
C LEU A 166 -9.22 5.91 0.06
N GLN A 167 -8.94 7.00 -0.64
CA GLN A 167 -8.84 7.00 -2.10
C GLN A 167 -7.70 6.09 -2.60
N ALA A 168 -6.57 6.07 -1.89
CA ALA A 168 -5.46 5.17 -2.17
C ALA A 168 -5.82 3.68 -2.05
N ALA A 169 -6.86 3.33 -1.27
CA ALA A 169 -7.36 1.96 -1.13
C ALA A 169 -8.58 1.66 -2.02
N THR A 170 -9.10 2.61 -2.77
CA THR A 170 -10.35 2.47 -3.51
C THR A 170 -10.26 2.97 -4.95
N SER A 171 -10.52 4.26 -5.17
CA SER A 171 -10.65 4.82 -6.51
C SER A 171 -9.31 5.00 -7.24
N VAL A 172 -8.20 5.23 -6.52
CA VAL A 172 -6.89 5.41 -7.15
C VAL A 172 -6.38 4.09 -7.76
N PRO A 173 -6.33 2.95 -7.01
CA PRO A 173 -5.94 1.67 -7.61
C PRO A 173 -6.93 1.20 -8.68
N ALA A 174 -8.23 1.41 -8.51
CA ALA A 174 -9.20 1.06 -9.53
C ALA A 174 -8.87 1.74 -10.88
N ARG A 175 -8.57 3.04 -10.87
CA ARG A 175 -8.13 3.76 -12.08
C ARG A 175 -6.77 3.29 -12.59
N ALA A 176 -5.79 3.09 -11.70
CA ALA A 176 -4.44 2.69 -12.10
C ALA A 176 -4.41 1.33 -12.80
N PHE A 177 -5.27 0.39 -12.35
CA PHE A 177 -5.39 -0.96 -12.92
C PHE A 177 -6.53 -1.11 -13.93
N HIS A 178 -7.14 0.00 -14.40
CA HIS A 178 -8.23 0.00 -15.39
C HIS A 178 -9.45 -0.85 -14.95
N LEU A 179 -9.80 -0.81 -13.67
CA LEU A 179 -10.94 -1.51 -13.09
C LEU A 179 -12.14 -0.55 -13.04
N GLU A 180 -12.85 -0.43 -14.15
CA GLU A 180 -13.89 0.59 -14.34
C GLU A 180 -15.18 0.33 -13.55
N ASP A 181 -15.37 -0.91 -13.07
CA ASP A 181 -16.58 -1.37 -12.38
C ASP A 181 -16.54 -1.17 -10.85
N ARG A 182 -15.48 -0.58 -10.28
CA ARG A 182 -15.28 -0.49 -8.83
C ARG A 182 -14.50 0.74 -8.39
N GLY A 183 -14.30 0.89 -7.06
CA GLY A 183 -13.52 1.98 -6.48
C GLY A 183 -14.34 3.23 -6.14
N LEU A 184 -15.60 3.28 -6.54
CA LEU A 184 -16.54 4.38 -6.27
C LEU A 184 -17.92 3.82 -5.94
N ILE A 185 -18.70 4.58 -5.15
CA ILE A 185 -20.12 4.29 -4.91
C ILE A 185 -20.93 5.07 -5.95
N ARG A 186 -21.42 4.38 -6.96
CA ARG A 186 -22.23 4.94 -8.04
C ARG A 186 -23.14 3.86 -8.62
N ALA A 187 -24.33 4.22 -9.09
CA ALA A 187 -25.23 3.29 -9.78
C ALA A 187 -24.51 2.60 -10.96
N GLY A 188 -24.73 1.31 -11.12
CA GLY A 188 -24.09 0.47 -12.13
C GLY A 188 -22.71 -0.06 -11.74
N MET A 189 -22.10 0.42 -10.65
CA MET A 189 -20.82 -0.08 -10.16
C MET A 189 -21.01 -1.37 -9.34
N ARG A 190 -19.98 -2.16 -9.29
CA ARG A 190 -19.94 -3.38 -8.49
C ARG A 190 -20.01 -3.05 -7.00
N ALA A 191 -20.95 -3.65 -6.31
CA ALA A 191 -21.16 -3.43 -4.88
C ALA A 191 -20.21 -4.27 -4.02
N ASP A 192 -18.93 -3.90 -4.04
CA ASP A 192 -17.91 -4.34 -3.08
C ASP A 192 -17.78 -3.22 -2.04
N LEU A 193 -18.44 -3.36 -0.89
CA LEU A 193 -18.63 -2.30 0.07
C LEU A 193 -18.23 -2.73 1.48
N VAL A 194 -17.69 -1.79 2.24
CA VAL A 194 -17.48 -1.94 3.69
C VAL A 194 -18.21 -0.81 4.39
N LEU A 195 -19.14 -1.15 5.28
CA LEU A 195 -19.81 -0.19 6.15
C LEU A 195 -19.05 -0.15 7.48
N VAL A 196 -18.66 1.04 7.89
CA VAL A 196 -17.97 1.28 9.15
C VAL A 196 -18.74 2.26 10.04
N LYS A 197 -18.53 2.21 11.35
CA LYS A 197 -19.03 3.19 12.29
C LYS A 197 -18.02 4.33 12.42
N GLY A 198 -18.47 5.58 12.35
CA GLY A 198 -17.65 6.78 12.46
C GLY A 198 -17.37 7.44 11.11
N GLU A 199 -16.44 8.38 11.08
CA GLU A 199 -16.08 9.18 9.91
C GLU A 199 -14.64 8.92 9.47
N PRO A 200 -14.35 7.90 8.66
CA PRO A 200 -13.00 7.54 8.25
C PRO A 200 -12.35 8.63 7.36
N THR A 201 -13.10 9.59 6.84
CA THR A 201 -12.60 10.76 6.13
C THR A 201 -11.96 11.81 7.06
N ARG A 202 -12.22 11.72 8.38
CA ARG A 202 -11.63 12.57 9.43
C ARG A 202 -10.66 11.79 10.31
N ASP A 203 -11.07 10.58 10.71
CA ASP A 203 -10.24 9.67 11.49
C ASP A 203 -10.12 8.32 10.75
N ILE A 204 -8.97 8.08 10.16
CA ILE A 204 -8.70 6.87 9.38
C ILE A 204 -8.85 5.59 10.22
N GLN A 205 -8.68 5.65 11.53
CA GLN A 205 -8.85 4.51 12.42
C GLN A 205 -10.30 4.00 12.47
N ALA A 206 -11.28 4.87 12.14
CA ALA A 206 -12.68 4.46 12.03
C ALA A 206 -12.91 3.37 10.98
N THR A 207 -11.99 3.16 10.03
CA THR A 207 -12.04 2.03 9.08
C THR A 207 -12.04 0.67 9.78
N ARG A 208 -11.52 0.58 11.00
CA ARG A 208 -11.50 -0.65 11.82
C ARG A 208 -12.87 -1.02 12.40
N HIS A 209 -13.79 -0.05 12.53
CA HIS A 209 -15.09 -0.24 13.13
C HIS A 209 -16.08 -0.86 12.15
N ILE A 210 -15.78 -2.05 11.62
CA ILE A 210 -16.54 -2.70 10.57
C ILE A 210 -17.92 -3.16 11.09
N ILE A 211 -18.98 -2.68 10.46
CA ILE A 211 -20.37 -3.08 10.72
C ILE A 211 -20.79 -4.18 9.76
N ALA A 212 -20.47 -4.03 8.46
CA ALA A 212 -20.84 -5.01 7.44
C ALA A 212 -19.94 -4.92 6.22
N VAL A 213 -19.83 -6.03 5.51
CA VAL A 213 -19.06 -6.16 4.27
C VAL A 213 -19.97 -6.78 3.21
N TRP A 214 -19.93 -6.23 2.00
CA TRP A 214 -20.58 -6.81 0.81
C TRP A 214 -19.55 -7.09 -0.26
N LYS A 215 -19.71 -8.21 -0.93
CA LYS A 215 -18.96 -8.59 -2.12
C LYS A 215 -19.95 -8.90 -3.25
N ARG A 216 -19.86 -8.14 -4.33
CA ARG A 216 -20.79 -8.22 -5.46
C ARG A 216 -22.27 -8.10 -5.03
N GLY A 217 -22.57 -7.23 -4.08
CA GLY A 217 -23.91 -7.00 -3.55
C GLY A 217 -24.37 -8.02 -2.50
N ILE A 218 -23.64 -9.11 -2.28
CA ILE A 218 -23.98 -10.13 -1.29
C ILE A 218 -23.31 -9.77 0.03
N ARG A 219 -24.11 -9.61 1.08
CA ARG A 219 -23.62 -9.35 2.43
C ARG A 219 -22.88 -10.58 2.96
N PHE A 220 -21.66 -10.36 3.41
CA PHE A 220 -20.88 -11.40 4.08
C PHE A 220 -21.47 -11.64 5.48
N GLN A 221 -21.84 -12.88 5.76
CA GLN A 221 -22.26 -13.29 7.10
C GLN A 221 -21.02 -13.78 7.86
N ARG A 222 -20.95 -13.44 9.14
CA ARG A 222 -19.90 -13.92 10.04
C ARG A 222 -20.14 -15.37 10.42
#